data_e8a53e54cde3d7cce92f7a03a48ab593
#
_entry.id   e8a53e54cde3d7cce92f7a03a48ab593
#
_cell.length_a   1.000
_cell.length_b   1.000
_cell.length_c   1.000
_cell.angle_alpha   90.00
_cell.angle_beta   90.00
_cell.angle_gamma   90.00
#
_symmetry.space_group_name_H-M   'P 1'
#
loop_
_entity.id
_entity.type
_entity.pdbx_description
1 polymer ?
#
loop_
_entity_poly.entity_id
_entity_poly.type
_entity_poly.pdbx_seq_one_letter_code
_entity_poly.pdbx_strand_id
1 'polypeptide(L)'
;GNTLPEQMVAVKTTAKALCDLIEEGHQVVVVHGNGPQVGMINNAMSALSKEDENQPNTPLSVCVAMSQAYIGYDLQNALREELRIRGFVRTPVVTVVTQVRVDPNDPAFENPSKPIGKFLTKEEADHQAKAYGHIMKEDAGRGYRRVVASPKPVEIVEQDAINSLVDANKIVICCGGGGIPVVLNGHHLKGASAVIDKDYASCLLAKELDADMLIILTAVEKVAVNFGKENEEWLDDITVDDAKKYINEGQFAPGSMLPKVQAAVDFASSKEGRTAMITLLQKAKDGIQGKTGTKIHL
;
A
#
# COMPACT_ATOMS: atom_id res chain seq x y z
N GLY A 1 9.67 3.28 -8.11
CA GLY A 1 10.89 4.04 -8.41
C GLY A 1 11.14 5.15 -7.41
N ASN A 2 12.40 5.52 -7.25
CA ASN A 2 12.82 6.63 -6.39
C ASN A 2 12.91 7.97 -7.15
N THR A 3 12.88 7.90 -8.47
CA THR A 3 12.95 9.05 -9.37
C THR A 3 11.68 9.13 -10.23
N LEU A 4 11.40 10.31 -10.78
CA LEU A 4 10.27 10.51 -11.70
C LEU A 4 10.29 9.57 -12.92
N PRO A 5 11.43 9.41 -13.65
CA PRO A 5 11.49 8.46 -14.77
C PRO A 5 11.21 7.01 -14.36
N GLU A 6 11.77 6.55 -13.24
CA GLU A 6 11.51 5.19 -12.71
C GLU A 6 10.05 5.02 -12.31
N GLN A 7 9.42 6.03 -11.72
CA GLN A 7 8.00 5.99 -11.38
C GLN A 7 7.15 5.90 -12.65
N MET A 8 7.44 6.67 -13.69
CA MET A 8 6.71 6.61 -14.96
C MET A 8 6.79 5.23 -15.62
N VAL A 9 7.95 4.57 -15.58
CA VAL A 9 8.08 3.17 -16.04
C VAL A 9 7.21 2.24 -15.20
N ALA A 10 7.26 2.37 -13.88
CA ALA A 10 6.48 1.53 -12.98
C ALA A 10 4.96 1.70 -13.17
N VAL A 11 4.44 2.93 -13.28
CA VAL A 11 3.01 3.16 -13.48
C VAL A 11 2.52 2.67 -14.85
N LYS A 12 3.33 2.81 -15.91
CA LYS A 12 2.99 2.27 -17.24
C LYS A 12 2.94 0.74 -17.24
N THR A 13 3.89 0.09 -16.57
CA THR A 13 3.90 -1.37 -16.41
C THR A 13 2.67 -1.83 -15.60
N THR A 14 2.35 -1.10 -14.53
CA THR A 14 1.17 -1.38 -13.70
C THR A 14 -0.11 -1.20 -14.49
N ALA A 15 -0.23 -0.13 -15.27
CA ALA A 15 -1.41 0.13 -16.08
C ALA A 15 -1.69 -1.00 -17.08
N LYS A 16 -0.66 -1.55 -17.74
CA LYS A 16 -0.81 -2.70 -18.63
C LYS A 16 -1.39 -3.91 -17.91
N ALA A 17 -0.80 -4.29 -16.77
CA ALA A 17 -1.26 -5.43 -15.98
C ALA A 17 -2.70 -5.26 -15.48
N LEU A 18 -3.08 -4.06 -15.02
CA LEU A 18 -4.44 -3.78 -14.58
C LEU A 18 -5.43 -3.77 -15.75
N CYS A 19 -5.04 -3.24 -16.91
CA CYS A 19 -5.89 -3.27 -18.10
C CYS A 19 -6.11 -4.69 -18.64
N ASP A 20 -5.18 -5.63 -18.43
CA ASP A 20 -5.40 -7.04 -18.74
C ASP A 20 -6.59 -7.62 -17.96
N LEU A 21 -6.75 -7.21 -16.69
CA LEU A 21 -7.88 -7.64 -15.85
C LEU A 21 -9.19 -6.98 -16.26
N ILE A 22 -9.14 -5.68 -16.59
CA ILE A 22 -10.33 -4.92 -17.04
C ILE A 22 -10.85 -5.46 -18.36
N GLU A 23 -9.96 -5.82 -19.28
CA GLU A 23 -10.30 -6.41 -20.57
C GLU A 23 -10.97 -7.79 -20.44
N GLU A 24 -10.64 -8.55 -19.38
CA GLU A 24 -11.33 -9.80 -19.01
C GLU A 24 -12.68 -9.59 -18.30
N GLY A 25 -13.09 -8.34 -18.10
CA GLY A 25 -14.38 -7.99 -17.51
C GLY A 25 -14.38 -7.84 -15.99
N HIS A 26 -13.20 -7.84 -15.35
CA HIS A 26 -13.11 -7.60 -13.91
C HIS A 26 -13.31 -6.12 -13.58
N GLN A 27 -14.08 -5.86 -12.51
CA GLN A 27 -14.18 -4.54 -11.91
C GLN A 27 -12.98 -4.34 -10.97
N VAL A 28 -12.20 -3.29 -11.21
CA VAL A 28 -10.90 -3.10 -10.55
C VAL A 28 -10.90 -1.83 -9.71
N VAL A 29 -10.53 -1.99 -8.44
CA VAL A 29 -10.20 -0.89 -7.51
C VAL A 29 -8.72 -1.00 -7.15
N VAL A 30 -8.02 0.13 -7.15
CA VAL A 30 -6.56 0.17 -7.06
C VAL A 30 -6.11 0.89 -5.81
N VAL A 31 -5.24 0.23 -5.04
CA VAL A 31 -4.50 0.84 -3.93
C VAL A 31 -3.00 0.80 -4.25
N HIS A 32 -2.33 1.95 -4.16
CA HIS A 32 -0.88 2.04 -4.40
C HIS A 32 -0.09 2.30 -3.11
N GLY A 33 1.18 1.93 -3.09
CA GLY A 33 2.12 2.34 -2.03
C GLY A 33 2.68 3.73 -2.27
N ASN A 34 3.29 4.34 -1.26
CA ASN A 34 3.88 5.68 -1.32
C ASN A 34 5.21 5.83 -0.57
N GLY A 35 5.80 4.76 -0.08
CA GLY A 35 6.94 4.81 0.85
C GLY A 35 8.09 5.75 0.42
N PRO A 36 8.64 5.65 -0.80
CA PRO A 36 9.66 6.58 -1.29
C PRO A 36 9.14 8.02 -1.42
N GLN A 37 7.94 8.20 -1.97
CA GLN A 37 7.37 9.50 -2.30
C GLN A 37 6.99 10.31 -1.06
N VAL A 38 6.36 9.69 -0.07
CA VAL A 38 5.99 10.39 1.18
C VAL A 38 7.24 10.84 1.94
N GLY A 39 8.31 10.03 1.91
CA GLY A 39 9.58 10.41 2.51
C GLY A 39 10.25 11.57 1.79
N MET A 40 10.25 11.56 0.46
CA MET A 40 10.78 12.63 -0.38
C MET A 40 10.02 13.95 -0.11
N ILE A 41 8.69 13.92 -0.15
CA ILE A 41 7.84 15.08 0.10
C ILE A 41 8.09 15.63 1.52
N ASN A 42 8.09 14.75 2.52
CA ASN A 42 8.32 15.18 3.89
C ASN A 42 9.71 15.81 4.11
N ASN A 43 10.75 15.28 3.47
CA ASN A 43 12.09 15.87 3.52
C ASN A 43 12.13 17.23 2.84
N ALA A 44 11.50 17.40 1.68
CA ALA A 44 11.42 18.67 0.96
C ALA A 44 10.68 19.74 1.78
N MET A 45 9.54 19.38 2.36
CA MET A 45 8.74 20.29 3.21
C MET A 45 9.48 20.65 4.51
N SER A 46 10.23 19.71 5.09
CA SER A 46 11.04 19.98 6.27
C SER A 46 12.26 20.86 5.97
N ALA A 47 12.83 20.77 4.78
CA ALA A 47 13.91 21.67 4.34
C ALA A 47 13.36 23.09 4.15
N LEU A 48 12.23 23.25 3.48
CA LEU A 48 11.58 24.54 3.28
C LEU A 48 11.28 25.24 4.61
N SER A 49 10.73 24.51 5.59
CA SER A 49 10.45 25.07 6.93
C SER A 49 11.68 25.54 7.70
N LYS A 50 12.86 25.11 7.31
CA LYS A 50 14.13 25.57 7.92
C LYS A 50 14.69 26.81 7.22
N GLU A 51 14.46 26.93 5.92
CA GLU A 51 14.93 28.07 5.13
C GLU A 51 14.01 29.28 5.29
N ASP A 52 12.72 29.05 5.53
CA ASP A 52 11.71 30.09 5.72
C ASP A 52 10.98 29.91 7.06
N GLU A 53 11.27 30.77 8.03
CA GLU A 53 10.67 30.77 9.37
C GLU A 53 9.15 30.98 9.35
N ASN A 54 8.60 31.54 8.27
CA ASN A 54 7.15 31.71 8.09
C ASN A 54 6.45 30.44 7.61
N GLN A 55 7.20 29.40 7.22
CA GLN A 55 6.65 28.12 6.77
C GLN A 55 6.68 27.10 7.92
N PRO A 56 5.55 26.80 8.56
CA PRO A 56 5.51 25.77 9.60
C PRO A 56 5.78 24.39 9.01
N ASN A 57 6.27 23.47 9.85
CA ASN A 57 6.46 22.06 9.47
C ASN A 57 5.15 21.48 8.94
N THR A 58 5.22 20.92 7.74
CA THR A 58 4.08 20.22 7.12
C THR A 58 3.80 18.89 7.83
N PRO A 59 2.60 18.67 8.36
CA PRO A 59 2.25 17.41 8.99
C PRO A 59 2.43 16.21 8.05
N LEU A 60 2.84 15.06 8.61
CA LEU A 60 3.06 13.85 7.81
C LEU A 60 1.78 13.40 7.07
N SER A 61 0.61 13.57 7.68
CA SER A 61 -0.69 13.30 7.04
C SER A 61 -0.91 14.13 5.77
N VAL A 62 -0.48 15.38 5.74
CA VAL A 62 -0.54 16.24 4.55
C VAL A 62 0.45 15.72 3.48
N CYS A 63 1.65 15.28 3.89
CA CYS A 63 2.60 14.67 2.95
C CYS A 63 2.03 13.36 2.35
N VAL A 64 1.26 12.58 3.11
CA VAL A 64 0.54 11.41 2.60
C VAL A 64 -0.51 11.85 1.57
N ALA A 65 -1.31 12.89 1.84
CA ALA A 65 -2.29 13.43 0.90
C ALA A 65 -1.63 13.91 -0.41
N MET A 66 -0.52 14.65 -0.31
CA MET A 66 0.27 15.06 -1.48
C MET A 66 0.78 13.86 -2.29
N SER A 67 1.21 12.78 -1.61
CA SER A 67 1.65 11.55 -2.28
C SER A 67 0.51 10.82 -2.99
N GLN A 68 -0.71 10.85 -2.45
CA GLN A 68 -1.88 10.29 -3.11
C GLN A 68 -2.20 11.01 -4.43
N ALA A 69 -2.20 12.35 -4.41
CA ALA A 69 -2.43 13.15 -5.61
C ALA A 69 -1.32 12.93 -6.65
N TYR A 70 -0.07 12.92 -6.22
CA TYR A 70 1.09 12.74 -7.10
C TYR A 70 1.07 11.37 -7.81
N ILE A 71 1.01 10.28 -7.05
CA ILE A 71 1.03 8.93 -7.61
C ILE A 71 -0.29 8.63 -8.33
N GLY A 72 -1.41 9.05 -7.75
CA GLY A 72 -2.73 8.88 -8.33
C GLY A 72 -2.87 9.55 -9.69
N TYR A 73 -2.35 10.77 -9.84
CA TYR A 73 -2.31 11.49 -11.12
C TYR A 73 -1.55 10.71 -12.19
N ASP A 74 -0.34 10.24 -11.88
CA ASP A 74 0.47 9.49 -12.86
C ASP A 74 -0.20 8.16 -13.23
N LEU A 75 -0.71 7.42 -12.24
CA LEU A 75 -1.36 6.13 -12.46
C LEU A 75 -2.69 6.28 -13.20
N GLN A 76 -3.49 7.31 -12.87
CA GLN A 76 -4.73 7.63 -13.55
C GLN A 76 -4.50 7.93 -15.04
N ASN A 77 -3.46 8.70 -15.38
CA ASN A 77 -3.12 9.01 -16.75
C ASN A 77 -2.60 7.79 -17.51
N ALA A 78 -1.72 6.98 -16.88
CA ALA A 78 -1.20 5.76 -17.49
C ALA A 78 -2.31 4.73 -17.77
N LEU A 79 -3.25 4.55 -16.84
CA LEU A 79 -4.43 3.70 -17.04
C LEU A 79 -5.32 4.20 -18.16
N ARG A 80 -5.61 5.52 -18.20
CA ARG A 80 -6.41 6.10 -19.29
C ARG A 80 -5.74 5.95 -20.65
N GLU A 81 -4.42 6.15 -20.74
CA GLU A 81 -3.65 5.94 -21.97
C GLU A 81 -3.80 4.50 -22.45
N GLU A 82 -3.50 3.53 -21.59
CA GLU A 82 -3.56 2.10 -21.92
C GLU A 82 -4.97 1.63 -22.29
N LEU A 83 -5.99 2.04 -21.54
CA LEU A 83 -7.39 1.74 -21.84
C LEU A 83 -7.80 2.25 -23.23
N ARG A 84 -7.39 3.48 -23.59
CA ARG A 84 -7.69 4.04 -24.91
C ARG A 84 -6.98 3.29 -26.04
N ILE A 85 -5.74 2.87 -25.83
CA ILE A 85 -4.99 2.02 -26.78
C ILE A 85 -5.75 0.72 -27.05
N ARG A 86 -6.39 0.14 -26.03
CA ARG A 86 -7.19 -1.10 -26.11
C ARG A 86 -8.64 -0.88 -26.56
N GLY A 87 -9.04 0.35 -26.87
CA GLY A 87 -10.40 0.66 -27.34
C GLY A 87 -11.42 1.01 -26.26
N PHE A 88 -11.04 1.00 -24.98
CA PHE A 88 -11.89 1.39 -23.84
C PHE A 88 -11.93 2.92 -23.67
N VAL A 89 -12.33 3.65 -24.69
CA VAL A 89 -12.23 5.12 -24.74
C VAL A 89 -13.16 5.85 -23.78
N ARG A 90 -14.20 5.19 -23.26
CA ARG A 90 -15.21 5.77 -22.36
C ARG A 90 -15.13 5.29 -20.94
N THR A 91 -14.13 4.50 -20.57
CA THR A 91 -13.94 3.98 -19.20
C THR A 91 -13.28 5.05 -18.34
N PRO A 92 -13.98 5.64 -17.36
CA PRO A 92 -13.41 6.67 -16.51
C PRO A 92 -12.48 6.04 -15.46
N VAL A 93 -11.37 6.71 -15.23
CA VAL A 93 -10.45 6.42 -14.12
C VAL A 93 -10.42 7.63 -13.21
N VAL A 94 -10.62 7.45 -11.92
CA VAL A 94 -10.66 8.53 -10.93
C VAL A 94 -9.76 8.21 -9.74
N THR A 95 -9.09 9.24 -9.23
CA THR A 95 -8.33 9.17 -7.98
C THR A 95 -9.13 9.87 -6.89
N VAL A 96 -9.38 9.15 -5.80
CA VAL A 96 -10.06 9.67 -4.61
C VAL A 96 -9.01 9.92 -3.53
N VAL A 97 -8.90 11.17 -3.10
CA VAL A 97 -8.13 11.51 -1.89
C VAL A 97 -8.85 10.87 -0.72
N THR A 98 -8.18 9.94 -0.03
CA THR A 98 -8.82 9.04 0.93
C THR A 98 -8.20 9.17 2.30
N GLN A 99 -9.04 9.46 3.29
CA GLN A 99 -8.70 9.46 4.70
C GLN A 99 -9.04 8.09 5.31
N VAL A 100 -8.18 7.64 6.22
CA VAL A 100 -8.41 6.39 6.95
C VAL A 100 -8.27 6.66 8.44
N ARG A 101 -9.32 6.39 9.17
CA ARG A 101 -9.35 6.56 10.62
C ARG A 101 -8.53 5.47 11.29
N VAL A 102 -7.76 5.88 12.31
CA VAL A 102 -6.96 5.01 13.17
C VAL A 102 -7.32 5.24 14.63
N ASP A 103 -7.04 4.25 15.48
CA ASP A 103 -7.19 4.38 16.92
C ASP A 103 -6.03 5.27 17.47
N PRO A 104 -6.30 6.37 18.17
CA PRO A 104 -5.26 7.19 18.76
C PRO A 104 -4.44 6.46 19.83
N ASN A 105 -4.97 5.36 20.38
CA ASN A 105 -4.30 4.52 21.39
C ASN A 105 -3.59 3.29 20.80
N ASP A 106 -3.48 3.20 19.46
CA ASP A 106 -2.78 2.08 18.83
C ASP A 106 -1.32 2.03 19.31
N PRO A 107 -0.82 0.86 19.78
CA PRO A 107 0.55 0.70 20.28
C PRO A 107 1.64 1.08 19.27
N ALA A 108 1.30 1.13 17.97
CA ALA A 108 2.22 1.56 16.94
C ALA A 108 2.71 3.01 17.11
N PHE A 109 1.96 3.87 17.80
CA PHE A 109 2.38 5.24 18.08
C PHE A 109 3.54 5.29 19.09
N GLU A 110 3.59 4.34 20.03
CA GLU A 110 4.69 4.22 20.98
C GLU A 110 5.90 3.46 20.40
N ASN A 111 5.64 2.58 19.40
CA ASN A 111 6.65 1.70 18.80
C ASN A 111 6.73 1.88 17.26
N PRO A 112 7.23 3.02 16.75
CA PRO A 112 7.35 3.26 15.32
C PRO A 112 8.20 2.20 14.63
N SER A 113 7.67 1.62 13.53
CA SER A 113 8.28 0.52 12.80
C SER A 113 8.21 0.63 11.27
N LYS A 114 7.35 1.50 10.73
CA LYS A 114 7.14 1.62 9.26
C LYS A 114 8.25 2.43 8.62
N PRO A 115 9.11 1.81 7.76
CA PRO A 115 10.16 2.55 7.08
C PRO A 115 9.57 3.46 5.98
N ILE A 116 10.04 4.70 5.92
CA ILE A 116 9.71 5.67 4.87
C ILE A 116 10.98 6.33 4.31
N GLY A 117 10.87 6.93 3.12
CA GLY A 117 11.97 7.63 2.46
C GLY A 117 13.02 6.69 1.85
N LYS A 118 14.14 7.27 1.44
CA LYS A 118 15.29 6.55 0.86
C LYS A 118 16.15 5.87 1.94
N PHE A 119 17.00 4.96 1.50
CA PHE A 119 18.07 4.42 2.33
C PHE A 119 19.16 5.48 2.56
N LEU A 120 19.69 5.52 3.76
CA LEU A 120 20.71 6.46 4.22
C LEU A 120 21.92 5.69 4.75
N THR A 121 23.09 6.33 4.70
CA THR A 121 24.25 5.87 5.48
C THR A 121 24.00 6.07 6.96
N LYS A 122 24.85 5.51 7.81
CA LYS A 122 24.74 5.71 9.27
C LYS A 122 24.93 7.19 9.61
N GLU A 123 25.91 7.86 9.02
CA GLU A 123 26.22 9.27 9.25
C GLU A 123 25.03 10.18 8.85
N GLU A 124 24.42 9.91 7.69
CA GLU A 124 23.21 10.62 7.24
C GLU A 124 22.03 10.38 8.21
N ALA A 125 21.85 9.15 8.70
CA ALA A 125 20.81 8.79 9.65
C ALA A 125 21.02 9.48 11.01
N ASP A 126 22.25 9.47 11.55
CA ASP A 126 22.60 10.15 12.80
C ASP A 126 22.37 11.66 12.69
N HIS A 127 22.71 12.26 11.53
CA HIS A 127 22.41 13.66 11.24
C HIS A 127 20.89 13.92 11.24
N GLN A 128 20.10 13.10 10.56
CA GLN A 128 18.63 13.21 10.50
C GLN A 128 18.00 13.08 11.91
N ALA A 129 18.46 12.13 12.70
CA ALA A 129 17.99 11.94 14.07
C ALA A 129 18.27 13.19 14.93
N LYS A 130 19.49 13.73 14.86
CA LYS A 130 19.91 14.91 15.63
C LYS A 130 19.23 16.20 15.15
N ALA A 131 19.14 16.39 13.85
CA ALA A 131 18.64 17.63 13.28
C ALA A 131 17.11 17.75 13.30
N TYR A 132 16.38 16.62 13.19
CA TYR A 132 14.92 16.60 13.04
C TYR A 132 14.18 15.78 14.11
N GLY A 133 14.90 15.11 15.02
CA GLY A 133 14.28 14.20 15.98
C GLY A 133 13.68 12.94 15.35
N HIS A 134 14.13 12.58 14.13
CA HIS A 134 13.60 11.41 13.44
C HIS A 134 14.09 10.12 14.10
N ILE A 135 13.20 9.14 14.22
CA ILE A 135 13.56 7.79 14.63
C ILE A 135 14.11 7.06 13.41
N MET A 136 15.38 6.64 13.50
CA MET A 136 16.07 5.95 12.42
C MET A 136 16.31 4.50 12.81
N LYS A 137 16.06 3.57 11.89
CA LYS A 137 16.37 2.14 12.09
C LYS A 137 17.11 1.58 10.88
N GLU A 138 17.97 0.62 11.15
CA GLU A 138 18.59 -0.19 10.11
C GLU A 138 17.52 -1.05 9.42
N ASP A 139 17.58 -1.17 8.10
CA ASP A 139 16.57 -1.86 7.28
C ASP A 139 17.24 -2.98 6.44
N ALA A 140 17.30 -4.15 7.03
CA ALA A 140 17.68 -5.42 6.41
C ALA A 140 19.04 -5.39 5.64
N GLY A 141 20.08 -4.82 6.23
CA GLY A 141 21.44 -4.76 5.67
C GLY A 141 21.62 -3.76 4.54
N ARG A 142 20.55 -3.01 4.17
CA ARG A 142 20.55 -2.07 3.03
C ARG A 142 20.86 -0.65 3.42
N GLY A 143 20.99 -0.35 4.72
CA GLY A 143 21.22 0.97 5.29
C GLY A 143 20.12 1.37 6.27
N TYR A 144 20.07 2.65 6.59
CA TYR A 144 19.15 3.20 7.59
C TYR A 144 17.97 3.90 6.91
N ARG A 145 16.81 3.78 7.53
CA ARG A 145 15.61 4.53 7.11
C ARG A 145 14.90 5.15 8.31
N ARG A 146 14.24 6.27 8.07
CA ARG A 146 13.30 6.81 9.05
C ARG A 146 12.16 5.84 9.25
N VAL A 147 11.76 5.62 10.49
CA VAL A 147 10.57 4.86 10.85
C VAL A 147 9.52 5.76 11.51
N VAL A 148 8.26 5.49 11.19
CA VAL A 148 7.09 6.18 11.72
C VAL A 148 6.09 5.18 12.26
N ALA A 149 5.11 5.66 13.04
CA ALA A 149 4.01 4.83 13.50
C ALA A 149 3.23 4.24 12.30
N SER A 150 2.78 3.02 12.43
CA SER A 150 1.94 2.35 11.43
C SER A 150 0.75 1.67 12.11
N PRO A 151 -0.23 2.47 12.58
CA PRO A 151 -1.42 1.95 13.24
C PRO A 151 -2.30 1.18 12.24
N LYS A 152 -3.16 0.31 12.77
CA LYS A 152 -4.13 -0.43 11.96
C LYS A 152 -5.25 0.50 11.48
N PRO A 153 -5.72 0.33 10.23
CA PRO A 153 -6.88 1.06 9.73
C PRO A 153 -8.16 0.58 10.42
N VAL A 154 -9.04 1.50 10.76
CA VAL A 154 -10.31 1.24 11.46
C VAL A 154 -11.50 1.52 10.56
N GLU A 155 -11.44 2.57 9.75
CA GLU A 155 -12.56 3.03 8.91
C GLU A 155 -12.02 3.83 7.74
N ILE A 156 -12.62 3.66 6.57
CA ILE A 156 -12.35 4.48 5.38
C ILE A 156 -13.40 5.60 5.34
N VAL A 157 -12.96 6.84 5.50
CA VAL A 157 -13.87 7.99 5.64
C VAL A 157 -14.70 8.22 4.37
N GLU A 158 -14.11 8.06 3.19
CA GLU A 158 -14.75 8.26 1.90
C GLU A 158 -15.41 7.00 1.32
N GLN A 159 -15.70 5.98 2.15
CA GLN A 159 -16.22 4.68 1.69
C GLN A 159 -17.48 4.80 0.83
N ASP A 160 -18.46 5.61 1.24
CA ASP A 160 -19.73 5.76 0.50
C ASP A 160 -19.51 6.40 -0.89
N ALA A 161 -18.57 7.32 -1.00
CA ALA A 161 -18.21 7.93 -2.27
C ALA A 161 -17.49 6.91 -3.18
N ILE A 162 -16.60 6.11 -2.61
CA ILE A 162 -15.91 5.02 -3.33
C ILE A 162 -16.93 3.99 -3.82
N ASN A 163 -17.85 3.54 -2.96
CA ASN A 163 -18.92 2.61 -3.34
C ASN A 163 -19.72 3.15 -4.53
N SER A 164 -20.15 4.42 -4.46
CA SER A 164 -20.93 5.06 -5.54
C SER A 164 -20.18 5.08 -6.87
N LEU A 165 -18.88 5.29 -6.86
CA LEU A 165 -18.04 5.27 -8.06
C LEU A 165 -17.88 3.86 -8.62
N VAL A 166 -17.69 2.87 -7.75
CA VAL A 166 -17.57 1.45 -8.10
C VAL A 166 -18.89 0.95 -8.70
N ASP A 167 -20.02 1.24 -8.08
CA ASP A 167 -21.37 0.87 -8.57
C ASP A 167 -21.67 1.51 -9.94
N ALA A 168 -21.11 2.69 -10.19
CA ALA A 168 -21.17 3.36 -11.50
C ALA A 168 -20.13 2.84 -12.51
N ASN A 169 -19.49 1.71 -12.26
CA ASN A 169 -18.46 1.07 -13.11
C ASN A 169 -17.26 2.00 -13.43
N LYS A 170 -16.82 2.79 -12.44
CA LYS A 170 -15.58 3.58 -12.57
C LYS A 170 -14.41 2.76 -12.06
N ILE A 171 -13.24 2.95 -12.68
CA ILE A 171 -11.99 2.46 -12.12
C ILE A 171 -11.55 3.47 -11.06
N VAL A 172 -11.44 3.02 -9.81
CA VAL A 172 -11.17 3.89 -8.67
C VAL A 172 -9.77 3.61 -8.14
N ILE A 173 -8.97 4.66 -8.02
CA ILE A 173 -7.69 4.66 -7.30
C ILE A 173 -7.95 5.34 -5.96
N CYS A 174 -7.80 4.63 -4.86
CA CYS A 174 -8.10 5.17 -3.53
C CYS A 174 -7.20 4.56 -2.46
N CYS A 175 -7.29 5.02 -1.23
CA CYS A 175 -6.46 4.58 -0.10
C CYS A 175 -4.95 4.58 -0.40
N GLY A 176 -4.48 5.45 -1.29
CA GLY A 176 -3.07 5.52 -1.67
C GLY A 176 -2.16 5.69 -0.44
N GLY A 177 -1.07 4.90 -0.39
CA GLY A 177 -0.16 4.85 0.74
C GLY A 177 -0.75 4.28 2.04
N GLY A 178 -1.90 3.63 1.97
CA GLY A 178 -2.68 3.15 3.11
C GLY A 178 -3.75 4.12 3.60
N GLY A 179 -3.94 5.24 2.88
CA GLY A 179 -4.84 6.33 3.25
C GLY A 179 -4.18 7.40 4.12
N ILE A 180 -4.77 8.57 4.16
CA ILE A 180 -4.36 9.68 5.04
C ILE A 180 -4.78 9.33 6.47
N PRO A 181 -3.82 9.10 7.39
CA PRO A 181 -4.19 8.71 8.76
C PRO A 181 -4.83 9.86 9.51
N VAL A 182 -6.02 9.63 10.04
CA VAL A 182 -6.76 10.61 10.84
C VAL A 182 -7.30 9.99 12.13
N VAL A 183 -7.44 10.82 13.15
CA VAL A 183 -8.14 10.48 14.39
C VAL A 183 -9.34 11.38 14.57
N LEU A 184 -10.43 10.83 15.10
CA LEU A 184 -11.62 11.62 15.43
C LEU A 184 -11.40 12.36 16.75
N ASN A 185 -11.60 13.69 16.72
CA ASN A 185 -11.56 14.55 17.90
C ASN A 185 -12.84 15.41 17.94
N GLY A 186 -13.85 14.96 18.67
CA GLY A 186 -15.18 15.53 18.61
C GLY A 186 -15.78 15.38 17.20
N HIS A 187 -16.09 16.49 16.54
CA HIS A 187 -16.59 16.52 15.15
C HIS A 187 -15.50 16.76 14.11
N HIS A 188 -14.24 16.78 14.53
CA HIS A 188 -13.10 17.14 13.67
C HIS A 188 -12.20 15.93 13.41
N LEU A 189 -11.83 15.72 12.14
CA LEU A 189 -10.80 14.77 11.76
C LEU A 189 -9.43 15.45 11.81
N LYS A 190 -8.58 14.98 12.72
CA LYS A 190 -7.22 15.49 12.88
C LYS A 190 -6.23 14.50 12.26
N GLY A 191 -5.33 14.99 11.41
CA GLY A 191 -4.25 14.18 10.84
C GLY A 191 -3.34 13.58 11.93
N ALA A 192 -3.05 12.30 11.81
CA ALA A 192 -2.13 11.58 12.68
C ALA A 192 -0.71 11.55 12.09
N SER A 193 0.31 11.59 12.96
CA SER A 193 1.73 11.45 12.54
C SER A 193 2.08 9.99 12.31
N ALA A 194 1.56 9.41 11.24
CA ALA A 194 1.66 7.98 10.93
C ALA A 194 1.66 7.74 9.42
N VAL A 195 2.01 6.52 9.02
CA VAL A 195 1.77 5.99 7.66
C VAL A 195 1.19 4.58 7.80
N ILE A 196 -0.06 4.42 7.43
CA ILE A 196 -0.77 3.15 7.50
C ILE A 196 -0.16 2.16 6.50
N ASP A 197 -0.12 0.87 6.85
CA ASP A 197 0.30 -0.15 5.89
C ASP A 197 -0.77 -0.34 4.81
N LYS A 198 -0.36 -0.23 3.53
CA LYS A 198 -1.28 -0.34 2.40
C LYS A 198 -1.97 -1.70 2.29
N ASP A 199 -1.32 -2.77 2.74
CA ASP A 199 -1.87 -4.12 2.64
C ASP A 199 -3.06 -4.28 3.60
N TYR A 200 -2.96 -3.73 4.83
CA TYR A 200 -4.10 -3.69 5.76
C TYR A 200 -5.22 -2.75 5.30
N ALA A 201 -4.87 -1.58 4.76
CA ALA A 201 -5.87 -0.66 4.20
C ALA A 201 -6.58 -1.28 3.00
N SER A 202 -5.87 -2.01 2.14
CA SER A 202 -6.46 -2.74 1.01
C SER A 202 -7.39 -3.84 1.48
N CYS A 203 -7.04 -4.56 2.54
CA CYS A 203 -7.90 -5.58 3.15
C CYS A 203 -9.20 -4.96 3.68
N LEU A 204 -9.12 -3.86 4.42
CA LEU A 204 -10.29 -3.15 4.93
C LEU A 204 -11.18 -2.68 3.77
N LEU A 205 -10.61 -2.00 2.78
CA LEU A 205 -11.33 -1.53 1.60
C LEU A 205 -12.02 -2.69 0.85
N ALA A 206 -11.32 -3.80 0.63
CA ALA A 206 -11.87 -4.94 -0.07
C ALA A 206 -13.05 -5.59 0.69
N LYS A 207 -12.99 -5.62 2.02
CA LYS A 207 -14.10 -6.08 2.87
C LYS A 207 -15.32 -5.15 2.77
N GLU A 208 -15.10 -3.84 2.85
CA GLU A 208 -16.16 -2.81 2.80
C GLU A 208 -16.80 -2.71 1.41
N LEU A 209 -16.05 -3.02 0.35
CA LEU A 209 -16.56 -3.11 -1.03
C LEU A 209 -17.26 -4.44 -1.35
N ASP A 210 -17.29 -5.39 -0.42
CA ASP A 210 -17.71 -6.76 -0.66
C ASP A 210 -17.01 -7.42 -1.87
N ALA A 211 -15.72 -7.15 -2.04
CA ALA A 211 -14.94 -7.67 -3.15
C ALA A 211 -14.83 -9.19 -3.10
N ASP A 212 -14.82 -9.84 -4.27
CA ASP A 212 -14.64 -11.28 -4.40
C ASP A 212 -13.19 -11.71 -4.15
N MET A 213 -12.23 -10.85 -4.54
CA MET A 213 -10.81 -11.16 -4.47
C MET A 213 -9.98 -9.94 -4.05
N LEU A 214 -9.00 -10.18 -3.18
CA LEU A 214 -7.92 -9.25 -2.86
C LEU A 214 -6.64 -9.72 -3.55
N ILE A 215 -6.09 -8.88 -4.45
CA ILE A 215 -4.82 -9.20 -5.12
C ILE A 215 -3.73 -8.28 -4.57
N ILE A 216 -2.71 -8.88 -3.97
CA ILE A 216 -1.54 -8.18 -3.46
C ILE A 216 -0.37 -8.39 -4.42
N LEU A 217 -0.02 -7.34 -5.14
CA LEU A 217 1.06 -7.36 -6.12
C LEU A 217 2.40 -7.02 -5.46
N THR A 218 3.38 -7.89 -5.66
CA THR A 218 4.69 -7.81 -5.01
C THR A 218 5.83 -8.09 -5.99
N ALA A 219 7.07 -8.18 -5.50
CA ALA A 219 8.27 -8.39 -6.32
C ALA A 219 8.58 -9.88 -6.56
N VAL A 220 7.82 -10.79 -5.97
CA VAL A 220 7.98 -12.24 -6.13
C VAL A 220 6.72 -12.86 -6.70
N GLU A 221 6.86 -13.95 -7.41
CA GLU A 221 5.75 -14.64 -8.08
C GLU A 221 4.86 -15.39 -7.10
N LYS A 222 5.46 -15.98 -6.06
CA LYS A 222 4.77 -16.76 -5.02
C LYS A 222 5.31 -16.42 -3.64
N VAL A 223 4.57 -16.80 -2.62
CA VAL A 223 5.05 -16.79 -1.23
C VAL A 223 5.85 -18.06 -0.98
N ALA A 224 6.92 -17.96 -0.20
CA ALA A 224 7.73 -19.12 0.18
C ALA A 224 7.79 -19.29 1.69
N VAL A 225 7.87 -20.52 2.14
CA VAL A 225 8.33 -20.91 3.48
C VAL A 225 9.78 -21.33 3.44
N ASN A 226 10.47 -21.23 4.57
CA ASN A 226 11.91 -21.49 4.68
C ASN A 226 12.76 -20.67 3.67
N PHE A 227 12.32 -19.48 3.35
CA PHE A 227 12.94 -18.61 2.33
C PHE A 227 14.45 -18.47 2.55
N GLY A 228 15.25 -18.74 1.49
CA GLY A 228 16.70 -18.68 1.50
C GLY A 228 17.40 -19.86 2.19
N LYS A 229 16.68 -20.95 2.52
CA LYS A 229 17.22 -22.18 3.09
C LYS A 229 17.21 -23.32 2.06
N GLU A 230 17.94 -24.41 2.34
CA GLU A 230 17.97 -25.59 1.45
C GLU A 230 16.60 -26.25 1.23
N ASN A 231 15.70 -26.10 2.19
CA ASN A 231 14.33 -26.62 2.16
C ASN A 231 13.31 -25.51 1.84
N GLU A 232 13.70 -24.53 1.04
CA GLU A 232 12.77 -23.49 0.54
C GLU A 232 11.66 -24.14 -0.28
N GLU A 233 10.42 -23.75 0.02
CA GLU A 233 9.22 -24.24 -0.67
C GLU A 233 8.34 -23.05 -1.07
N TRP A 234 7.98 -23.00 -2.35
CA TRP A 234 7.08 -22.00 -2.92
C TRP A 234 5.64 -22.49 -2.87
N LEU A 235 4.75 -21.67 -2.33
CA LEU A 235 3.36 -22.02 -2.06
C LEU A 235 2.46 -21.61 -3.24
N ASP A 236 1.61 -22.54 -3.70
CA ASP A 236 0.65 -22.30 -4.78
C ASP A 236 -0.76 -21.97 -4.23
N ASP A 237 -1.32 -22.90 -3.51
CA ASP A 237 -2.67 -22.82 -2.95
C ASP A 237 -2.61 -23.29 -1.50
N ILE A 238 -3.00 -22.43 -0.56
CA ILE A 238 -2.97 -22.72 0.87
C ILE A 238 -4.26 -22.26 1.56
N THR A 239 -4.64 -23.00 2.59
CA THR A 239 -5.75 -22.60 3.43
C THR A 239 -5.38 -21.44 4.36
N VAL A 240 -6.41 -20.75 4.86
CA VAL A 240 -6.26 -19.76 5.94
C VAL A 240 -5.54 -20.36 7.16
N ASP A 241 -5.83 -21.63 7.49
CA ASP A 241 -5.22 -22.30 8.64
C ASP A 241 -3.73 -22.62 8.41
N ASP A 242 -3.36 -23.06 7.20
CA ASP A 242 -1.95 -23.23 6.83
C ASP A 242 -1.20 -21.89 6.91
N ALA A 243 -1.78 -20.83 6.35
CA ALA A 243 -1.18 -19.51 6.40
C ALA A 243 -0.98 -19.00 7.84
N LYS A 244 -1.98 -19.19 8.72
CA LYS A 244 -1.87 -18.87 10.16
C LYS A 244 -0.78 -19.67 10.85
N LYS A 245 -0.66 -20.96 10.54
CA LYS A 245 0.41 -21.82 11.05
C LYS A 245 1.77 -21.25 10.66
N TYR A 246 2.00 -20.95 9.38
CA TYR A 246 3.25 -20.38 8.90
C TYR A 246 3.56 -18.99 9.49
N ILE A 247 2.53 -18.15 9.73
CA ILE A 247 2.68 -16.87 10.45
C ILE A 247 3.21 -17.13 11.88
N ASN A 248 2.60 -18.07 12.60
CA ASN A 248 3.00 -18.40 13.99
C ASN A 248 4.39 -19.01 14.08
N GLU A 249 4.82 -19.74 13.06
CA GLU A 249 6.16 -20.29 12.92
C GLU A 249 7.22 -19.24 12.52
N GLY A 250 6.80 -17.99 12.25
CA GLY A 250 7.71 -16.91 11.89
C GLY A 250 8.31 -17.06 10.48
N GLN A 251 7.60 -17.73 9.56
CA GLN A 251 8.10 -18.01 8.21
C GLN A 251 8.23 -16.75 7.35
N PHE A 252 7.53 -15.66 7.67
CA PHE A 252 7.44 -14.49 6.81
C PHE A 252 8.18 -13.29 7.42
N ALA A 253 8.96 -12.59 6.58
CA ALA A 253 9.74 -11.45 7.00
C ALA A 253 8.85 -10.29 7.52
N PRO A 254 9.05 -9.82 8.77
CA PRO A 254 8.35 -8.66 9.30
C PRO A 254 8.55 -7.41 8.42
N GLY A 255 7.50 -6.61 8.23
CA GLY A 255 7.57 -5.37 7.44
C GLY A 255 7.63 -5.55 5.91
N SER A 256 7.64 -6.80 5.40
CA SER A 256 7.57 -7.04 3.96
C SER A 256 6.53 -8.11 3.60
N MET A 257 6.81 -9.41 3.74
CA MET A 257 5.87 -10.48 3.39
C MET A 257 4.80 -10.71 4.45
N LEU A 258 5.14 -10.61 5.74
CA LEU A 258 4.21 -10.84 6.85
C LEU A 258 2.93 -10.00 6.77
N PRO A 259 2.96 -8.66 6.58
CA PRO A 259 1.75 -7.87 6.44
C PRO A 259 0.86 -8.30 5.27
N LYS A 260 1.46 -8.75 4.17
CA LYS A 260 0.74 -9.23 2.97
C LYS A 260 -0.04 -10.50 3.27
N VAL A 261 0.62 -11.49 3.89
CA VAL A 261 -0.02 -12.75 4.25
C VAL A 261 -1.09 -12.52 5.32
N GLN A 262 -0.84 -11.67 6.31
CA GLN A 262 -1.84 -11.30 7.32
C GLN A 262 -3.08 -10.65 6.69
N ALA A 263 -2.89 -9.67 5.80
CA ALA A 263 -3.99 -9.02 5.09
C ALA A 263 -4.76 -10.00 4.20
N ALA A 264 -4.06 -10.91 3.54
CA ALA A 264 -4.67 -11.95 2.71
C ALA A 264 -5.51 -12.94 3.55
N VAL A 265 -4.99 -13.38 4.69
CA VAL A 265 -5.69 -14.24 5.66
C VAL A 265 -6.93 -13.53 6.20
N ASP A 266 -6.80 -12.28 6.64
CA ASP A 266 -7.90 -11.48 7.18
C ASP A 266 -9.02 -11.26 6.15
N PHE A 267 -8.67 -11.09 4.89
CA PHE A 267 -9.65 -10.94 3.82
C PHE A 267 -10.33 -12.29 3.50
N ALA A 268 -9.56 -13.34 3.25
CA ALA A 268 -10.09 -14.66 2.87
C ALA A 268 -10.98 -15.25 3.96
N SER A 269 -10.64 -15.03 5.26
CA SER A 269 -11.44 -15.51 6.39
C SER A 269 -12.70 -14.68 6.70
N SER A 270 -12.86 -13.52 6.08
CA SER A 270 -13.93 -12.58 6.44
C SER A 270 -15.30 -12.95 5.89
N LYS A 271 -15.37 -13.77 4.85
CA LYS A 271 -16.61 -14.26 4.24
C LYS A 271 -16.33 -15.52 3.40
N GLU A 272 -17.22 -16.49 3.42
CA GLU A 272 -17.14 -17.68 2.57
C GLU A 272 -17.09 -17.30 1.09
N GLY A 273 -16.24 -17.98 0.32
CA GLY A 273 -16.02 -17.73 -1.11
C GLY A 273 -15.01 -16.63 -1.45
N ARG A 274 -14.58 -15.81 -0.48
CA ARG A 274 -13.49 -14.83 -0.69
C ARG A 274 -12.15 -15.52 -0.82
N THR A 275 -11.35 -15.02 -1.76
CA THR A 275 -9.98 -15.49 -1.96
C THR A 275 -9.01 -14.32 -2.01
N ALA A 276 -7.80 -14.53 -1.51
CA ALA A 276 -6.71 -13.58 -1.67
C ALA A 276 -5.61 -14.19 -2.54
N MET A 277 -4.94 -13.35 -3.34
CA MET A 277 -3.85 -13.74 -4.21
C MET A 277 -2.63 -12.86 -3.95
N ILE A 278 -1.48 -13.47 -3.75
CA ILE A 278 -0.18 -12.77 -3.68
C ILE A 278 0.64 -13.20 -4.88
N THR A 279 1.00 -12.26 -5.75
CA THR A 279 1.74 -12.58 -6.97
C THR A 279 2.58 -11.40 -7.48
N LEU A 280 3.41 -11.67 -8.49
CA LEU A 280 4.17 -10.66 -9.22
C LEU A 280 3.22 -9.79 -10.07
N LEU A 281 3.49 -8.47 -10.14
CA LEU A 281 2.67 -7.51 -10.87
C LEU A 281 2.35 -7.96 -12.30
N GLN A 282 3.35 -8.40 -13.05
CA GLN A 282 3.21 -8.82 -14.44
C GLN A 282 2.47 -10.15 -14.59
N LYS A 283 2.20 -10.84 -13.49
CA LYS A 283 1.54 -12.14 -13.43
C LYS A 283 0.12 -12.08 -12.83
N ALA A 284 -0.40 -10.87 -12.59
CA ALA A 284 -1.73 -10.69 -12.00
C ALA A 284 -2.82 -11.48 -12.76
N LYS A 285 -2.85 -11.38 -14.08
CA LYS A 285 -3.77 -12.12 -14.96
C LYS A 285 -3.59 -13.63 -14.84
N ASP A 286 -2.36 -14.13 -14.96
CA ASP A 286 -2.07 -15.56 -14.81
C ASP A 286 -2.45 -16.07 -13.42
N GLY A 287 -2.27 -15.24 -12.38
CA GLY A 287 -2.67 -15.53 -11.00
C GLY A 287 -4.18 -15.73 -10.86
N ILE A 288 -5.00 -14.81 -11.38
CA ILE A 288 -6.46 -14.93 -11.35
C ILE A 288 -6.92 -16.18 -12.08
N GLN A 289 -6.24 -16.55 -13.18
CA GLN A 289 -6.52 -17.76 -13.95
C GLN A 289 -5.99 -19.05 -13.27
N GLY A 290 -5.41 -18.96 -12.07
CA GLY A 290 -4.90 -20.10 -11.31
C GLY A 290 -3.61 -20.72 -11.87
N LYS A 291 -2.88 -20.01 -12.74
CA LYS A 291 -1.65 -20.52 -13.38
C LYS A 291 -0.41 -20.26 -12.54
N THR A 292 -0.44 -19.29 -11.65
CA THR A 292 0.67 -18.88 -10.78
C THR A 292 0.19 -18.06 -9.60
N GLY A 293 1.13 -17.61 -8.73
CA GLY A 293 0.84 -16.87 -7.51
C GLY A 293 0.56 -17.80 -6.34
N THR A 294 0.40 -17.23 -5.15
CA THR A 294 -0.08 -17.95 -3.97
C THR A 294 -1.51 -17.52 -3.67
N LYS A 295 -2.44 -18.45 -3.80
CA LYS A 295 -3.84 -18.27 -3.46
C LYS A 295 -4.07 -18.66 -2.00
N ILE A 296 -4.84 -17.83 -1.27
CA ILE A 296 -5.23 -18.08 0.12
C ILE A 296 -6.75 -18.08 0.19
N HIS A 297 -7.33 -19.13 0.77
CA HIS A 297 -8.78 -19.32 0.89
C HIS A 297 -9.15 -20.05 2.19
N LEU A 298 -10.45 -20.11 2.53
CA LEU A 298 -10.97 -20.91 3.64
C LEU A 298 -10.81 -22.40 3.38
#